data_4c685414bdf5f73b45af4bf899207016
#
_entry.id   4c685414bdf5f73b45af4bf899207016
#
_cell.length_a   1.000
_cell.length_b   1.000
_cell.length_c   1.000
_cell.angle_alpha   90.00
_cell.angle_beta   90.00
_cell.angle_gamma   90.00
#
_symmetry.space_group_name_H-M   'P 1'
#
loop_
_entity.id
_entity.type
_entity.pdbx_description
1 polymer ?
#
loop_
_entity_poly.entity_id
_entity_poly.type
_entity_poly.pdbx_seq_one_letter_code
_entity_poly.pdbx_strand_id
1 'polypeptide(L)'
;MDKTKTLVLMAHPHLADGSRVNARWARELRKHPESIEVRDLAAEIAANDGIIDADAWHEVLDAHDTIVFQFPVYWYSCPPVLRAWEDEVYTFGWSHGGERVQPGEPGRKMAGKKIAYAVSAGDAEEHYDEAGPVGFGVAQVLAPFHATANYLDATYVDAPWTLFGAEADLSDEELDRNAEGYAEWVLSL
;
A
#
# COMPACT_ATOMS: atom_id res chain seq x y z
N MET A 1 2.55 -25.66 -3.65
CA MET A 1 1.60 -24.57 -3.98
C MET A 1 2.41 -23.55 -4.72
N ASP A 2 1.98 -23.15 -5.91
CA ASP A 2 2.61 -22.02 -6.57
C ASP A 2 2.42 -20.80 -5.66
N LYS A 3 3.50 -20.05 -5.43
CA LYS A 3 3.46 -18.82 -4.60
C LYS A 3 2.49 -17.84 -5.29
N THR A 4 1.48 -17.34 -4.58
CA THR A 4 0.62 -16.27 -5.11
C THR A 4 1.47 -15.03 -5.37
N LYS A 5 1.08 -14.23 -6.38
CA LYS A 5 1.76 -12.95 -6.63
C LYS A 5 1.55 -12.01 -5.45
N THR A 6 2.50 -11.12 -5.22
CA THR A 6 2.30 -9.98 -4.35
C THR A 6 1.48 -8.92 -5.11
N LEU A 7 0.36 -8.50 -4.52
CA LEU A 7 -0.46 -7.41 -5.04
C LEU A 7 0.09 -6.07 -4.53
N VAL A 8 0.39 -5.15 -5.44
CA VAL A 8 0.77 -3.78 -5.09
C VAL A 8 -0.32 -2.82 -5.53
N LEU A 9 -1.02 -2.23 -4.57
CA LEU A 9 -2.07 -1.23 -4.77
C LEU A 9 -1.47 0.17 -4.66
N MET A 10 -1.38 0.85 -5.79
CA MET A 10 -0.83 2.21 -5.85
C MET A 10 -1.95 3.23 -5.67
N ALA A 11 -1.83 4.03 -4.63
CA ALA A 11 -2.78 5.10 -4.32
C ALA A 11 -2.13 6.48 -4.50
N HIS A 12 -1.93 6.87 -5.75
CA HIS A 12 -1.38 8.18 -6.11
C HIS A 12 -2.35 8.91 -7.04
N PRO A 13 -2.83 10.12 -6.69
CA PRO A 13 -3.85 10.80 -7.50
C PRO A 13 -3.35 11.22 -8.88
N HIS A 14 -2.05 11.38 -9.06
CA HIS A 14 -1.39 11.84 -10.29
C HIS A 14 -0.18 10.96 -10.63
N LEU A 15 -0.37 9.63 -10.66
CA LEU A 15 0.74 8.70 -10.88
C LEU A 15 1.43 8.91 -12.22
N ALA A 16 0.64 9.10 -13.28
CA ALA A 16 1.13 9.16 -14.66
C ALA A 16 1.89 10.45 -14.99
N ASP A 17 1.49 11.58 -14.41
CA ASP A 17 1.91 12.92 -14.83
C ASP A 17 2.47 13.79 -13.71
N GLY A 18 2.40 13.36 -12.45
CA GLY A 18 2.82 14.16 -11.31
C GLY A 18 3.80 13.48 -10.33
N SER A 19 4.08 12.19 -10.49
CA SER A 19 4.90 11.46 -9.53
C SER A 19 6.29 11.11 -10.06
N ARG A 20 7.34 11.61 -9.41
CA ARG A 20 8.73 11.18 -9.68
C ARG A 20 9.06 9.86 -8.99
N VAL A 21 8.68 9.70 -7.74
CA VAL A 21 9.00 8.53 -6.89
C VAL A 21 8.07 7.37 -7.20
N ASN A 22 6.75 7.53 -6.93
CA ASN A 22 5.79 6.42 -7.01
C ASN A 22 5.65 5.86 -8.43
N ALA A 23 5.75 6.70 -9.47
CA ALA A 23 5.75 6.24 -10.86
C ALA A 23 7.01 5.43 -11.21
N ARG A 24 8.17 5.80 -10.64
CA ARG A 24 9.42 5.08 -10.84
C ARG A 24 9.38 3.71 -10.15
N TRP A 25 8.90 3.66 -8.91
CA TRP A 25 8.63 2.41 -8.19
C TRP A 25 7.71 1.49 -8.98
N ALA A 26 6.58 2.02 -9.47
CA ALA A 26 5.63 1.25 -10.29
C ALA A 26 6.25 0.70 -11.57
N ARG A 27 7.11 1.49 -12.23
CA ARG A 27 7.82 1.06 -13.44
C ARG A 27 8.78 -0.09 -13.13
N GLU A 28 9.48 -0.04 -12.00
CA GLU A 28 10.40 -1.08 -11.58
C GLU A 28 9.66 -2.38 -11.24
N LEU A 29 8.62 -2.32 -10.44
CA LEU A 29 7.79 -3.48 -10.09
C LEU A 29 7.21 -4.19 -11.33
N ARG A 30 6.81 -3.44 -12.36
CA ARG A 30 6.25 -4.00 -13.61
C ARG A 30 7.25 -4.80 -14.43
N LYS A 31 8.53 -4.81 -14.06
CA LYS A 31 9.53 -5.71 -14.66
C LYS A 31 9.43 -7.14 -14.14
N HIS A 32 8.65 -7.39 -13.09
CA HIS A 32 8.48 -8.68 -12.41
C HIS A 32 7.03 -9.22 -12.47
N PRO A 33 6.40 -9.29 -13.67
CA PRO A 33 4.97 -9.60 -13.79
C PRO A 33 4.61 -11.03 -13.37
N GLU A 34 5.60 -11.93 -13.28
CA GLU A 34 5.42 -13.30 -12.80
C GLU A 34 5.23 -13.38 -11.27
N SER A 35 5.75 -12.40 -10.51
CA SER A 35 5.76 -12.38 -9.05
C SER A 35 4.95 -11.25 -8.44
N ILE A 36 4.72 -10.16 -9.19
CA ILE A 36 4.09 -8.93 -8.70
C ILE A 36 2.94 -8.54 -9.65
N GLU A 37 1.77 -8.29 -9.07
CA GLU A 37 0.67 -7.63 -9.74
C GLU A 37 0.57 -6.18 -9.26
N VAL A 38 0.61 -5.23 -10.19
CA VAL A 38 0.60 -3.80 -9.88
C VAL A 38 -0.69 -3.18 -10.39
N ARG A 39 -1.49 -2.59 -9.49
CA ARG A 39 -2.77 -1.94 -9.78
C ARG A 39 -2.76 -0.47 -9.35
N ASP A 40 -3.26 0.40 -10.20
CA ASP A 40 -3.39 1.84 -9.95
C ASP A 40 -4.83 2.17 -9.56
N LEU A 41 -5.06 2.39 -8.25
CA LEU A 41 -6.39 2.63 -7.72
C LEU A 41 -7.07 3.85 -8.37
N ALA A 42 -6.33 4.94 -8.55
CA ALA A 42 -6.91 6.16 -9.13
C ALA A 42 -7.31 5.96 -10.59
N ALA A 43 -6.47 5.29 -11.38
CA ALA A 43 -6.75 5.01 -12.79
C ALA A 43 -7.92 4.02 -12.95
N GLU A 44 -7.96 2.97 -12.14
CA GLU A 44 -9.02 1.95 -12.23
C GLU A 44 -10.38 2.49 -11.77
N ILE A 45 -10.42 3.26 -10.70
CA ILE A 45 -11.65 3.93 -10.25
C ILE A 45 -12.13 4.92 -11.31
N ALA A 46 -11.23 5.71 -11.90
CA ALA A 46 -11.59 6.64 -12.98
C ALA A 46 -12.10 5.91 -14.22
N ALA A 47 -11.53 4.77 -14.59
CA ALA A 47 -11.97 3.95 -15.70
C ALA A 47 -13.35 3.29 -15.47
N ASN A 48 -13.80 3.20 -14.23
CA ASN A 48 -15.10 2.69 -13.81
C ASN A 48 -16.06 3.83 -13.36
N ASP A 49 -16.03 4.96 -14.06
CA ASP A 49 -16.90 6.11 -13.79
C ASP A 49 -16.86 6.63 -12.34
N GLY A 50 -15.74 6.44 -11.65
CA GLY A 50 -15.55 6.81 -10.24
C GLY A 50 -16.15 5.82 -9.23
N ILE A 51 -16.62 4.67 -9.69
CA ILE A 51 -17.23 3.63 -8.84
C ILE A 51 -16.14 2.66 -8.35
N ILE A 52 -16.12 2.40 -7.06
CA ILE A 52 -15.32 1.34 -6.44
C ILE A 52 -16.22 0.10 -6.32
N ASP A 53 -16.01 -0.87 -7.19
CA ASP A 53 -16.76 -2.13 -7.17
C ASP A 53 -16.16 -3.07 -6.12
N ALA A 54 -16.78 -3.15 -4.95
CA ALA A 54 -16.30 -3.96 -3.84
C ALA A 54 -16.19 -5.44 -4.19
N ASP A 55 -17.17 -6.00 -4.92
CA ASP A 55 -17.18 -7.42 -5.27
C ASP A 55 -16.01 -7.76 -6.21
N ALA A 56 -15.76 -6.91 -7.22
CA ALA A 56 -14.59 -7.06 -8.09
C ALA A 56 -13.25 -6.98 -7.33
N TRP A 57 -13.16 -6.08 -6.35
CA TRP A 57 -11.97 -5.96 -5.51
C TRP A 57 -11.83 -7.15 -4.54
N HIS A 58 -12.91 -7.71 -4.04
CA HIS A 58 -12.90 -8.93 -3.23
C HIS A 58 -12.27 -10.11 -3.99
N GLU A 59 -12.63 -10.30 -5.28
CA GLU A 59 -12.03 -11.33 -6.13
C GLU A 59 -10.51 -11.12 -6.28
N VAL A 60 -10.08 -9.88 -6.48
CA VAL A 60 -8.65 -9.54 -6.55
C VAL A 60 -7.94 -9.85 -5.23
N LEU A 61 -8.50 -9.43 -4.10
CA LEU A 61 -7.91 -9.66 -2.79
C LEU A 61 -7.89 -11.15 -2.42
N ASP A 62 -8.92 -11.91 -2.77
CA ASP A 62 -8.98 -13.37 -2.53
C ASP A 62 -7.88 -14.13 -3.28
N ALA A 63 -7.44 -13.63 -4.42
CA ALA A 63 -6.37 -14.23 -5.22
C ALA A 63 -4.94 -13.98 -4.70
N HIS A 64 -4.77 -13.12 -3.68
CA HIS A 64 -3.45 -12.69 -3.20
C HIS A 64 -3.31 -12.86 -1.68
N ASP A 65 -2.16 -13.39 -1.25
CA ASP A 65 -1.84 -13.56 0.17
C ASP A 65 -1.03 -12.39 0.75
N THR A 66 -0.34 -11.64 -0.12
CA THR A 66 0.46 -10.47 0.27
C THR A 66 -0.01 -9.24 -0.49
N ILE A 67 -0.31 -8.18 0.24
CA ILE A 67 -0.81 -6.91 -0.28
C ILE A 67 0.11 -5.79 0.19
N VAL A 68 0.60 -4.98 -0.74
CA VAL A 68 1.40 -3.79 -0.47
C VAL A 68 0.59 -2.55 -0.86
N PHE A 69 0.38 -1.65 0.06
CA PHE A 69 -0.18 -0.34 -0.22
C PHE A 69 0.95 0.66 -0.45
N GLN A 70 1.03 1.19 -1.68
CA GLN A 70 2.05 2.15 -2.09
C GLN A 70 1.43 3.54 -2.28
N PHE A 71 1.91 4.55 -1.51
CA PHE A 71 1.36 5.90 -1.59
C PHE A 71 2.32 6.98 -1.09
N PRO A 72 2.13 8.25 -1.51
CA PRO A 72 2.79 9.38 -0.87
C PRO A 72 2.10 9.72 0.45
N VAL A 73 2.87 10.10 1.46
CA VAL A 73 2.32 10.60 2.72
C VAL A 73 1.71 12.00 2.48
N TYR A 74 0.39 12.10 2.60
CA TYR A 74 -0.35 13.35 2.51
C TYR A 74 -0.88 13.74 3.88
N TRP A 75 -0.37 14.84 4.43
CA TRP A 75 -0.75 15.32 5.76
C TRP A 75 -0.70 14.22 6.82
N TYR A 76 0.43 13.49 6.86
CA TYR A 76 0.69 12.38 7.79
C TYR A 76 -0.32 11.22 7.69
N SER A 77 -0.94 11.06 6.52
CA SER A 77 -1.87 10.00 6.18
C SER A 77 -1.68 9.58 4.71
N CYS A 78 -2.67 8.98 4.11
CA CYS A 78 -2.66 8.59 2.70
C CYS A 78 -3.49 9.55 1.84
N PRO A 79 -3.36 9.49 0.49
CA PRO A 79 -4.27 10.15 -0.42
C PRO A 79 -5.73 9.71 -0.23
N PRO A 80 -6.71 10.60 -0.48
CA PRO A 80 -8.14 10.28 -0.29
C PRO A 80 -8.61 9.03 -1.03
N VAL A 81 -8.03 8.74 -2.19
CA VAL A 81 -8.38 7.57 -3.00
C VAL A 81 -8.18 6.25 -2.24
N LEU A 82 -7.14 6.14 -1.39
CA LEU A 82 -6.92 4.93 -0.59
C LEU A 82 -7.99 4.81 0.49
N ARG A 83 -8.32 5.89 1.18
CA ARG A 83 -9.37 5.85 2.21
C ARG A 83 -10.74 5.51 1.63
N ALA A 84 -11.09 6.12 0.49
CA ALA A 84 -12.34 5.78 -0.19
C ALA A 84 -12.36 4.29 -0.59
N TRP A 85 -11.23 3.77 -1.09
CA TRP A 85 -11.12 2.36 -1.44
C TRP A 85 -11.24 1.45 -0.21
N GLU A 86 -10.57 1.76 0.91
CA GLU A 86 -10.69 1.01 2.16
C GLU A 86 -12.13 0.98 2.69
N ASP A 87 -12.82 2.13 2.69
CA ASP A 87 -14.19 2.27 3.18
C ASP A 87 -15.19 1.45 2.36
N GLU A 88 -15.01 1.38 1.03
CA GLU A 88 -15.90 0.65 0.13
C GLU A 88 -15.57 -0.86 0.09
N VAL A 89 -14.29 -1.24 0.15
CA VAL A 89 -13.84 -2.61 -0.07
C VAL A 89 -13.80 -3.43 1.23
N TYR A 90 -13.45 -2.82 2.37
CA TYR A 90 -13.46 -3.54 3.63
C TYR A 90 -14.86 -3.66 4.21
N THR A 91 -15.73 -4.40 3.52
CA THR A 91 -17.15 -4.51 3.88
C THR A 91 -17.39 -5.46 5.06
N PHE A 92 -18.44 -5.14 5.83
CA PHE A 92 -18.95 -6.04 6.86
C PHE A 92 -19.44 -7.36 6.24
N GLY A 93 -19.07 -8.48 6.85
CA GLY A 93 -19.46 -9.80 6.36
C GLY A 93 -18.48 -10.40 5.33
N TRP A 94 -17.52 -9.61 4.82
CA TRP A 94 -16.42 -10.10 3.99
C TRP A 94 -15.07 -9.95 4.69
N SER A 95 -14.61 -8.71 4.93
CA SER A 95 -13.32 -8.43 5.56
C SER A 95 -13.35 -8.56 7.08
N HIS A 96 -14.45 -8.17 7.69
CA HIS A 96 -14.67 -8.12 9.14
C HIS A 96 -16.13 -8.39 9.49
N GLY A 97 -16.41 -8.58 10.80
CA GLY A 97 -17.75 -8.80 11.32
C GLY A 97 -18.17 -10.26 11.32
N GLY A 98 -19.22 -10.55 12.11
CA GLY A 98 -19.67 -11.90 12.38
C GLY A 98 -18.99 -12.54 13.61
N GLU A 99 -19.38 -13.77 13.94
CA GLU A 99 -18.67 -14.57 14.95
C GLU A 99 -17.27 -14.90 14.43
N ARG A 100 -16.28 -15.01 15.32
CA ARG A 100 -14.91 -15.37 14.97
C ARG A 100 -14.88 -16.78 14.37
N VAL A 101 -14.80 -16.84 13.06
CA VAL A 101 -14.65 -18.05 12.24
C VAL A 101 -13.19 -18.25 11.83
N GLN A 102 -12.89 -19.30 11.09
CA GLN A 102 -11.51 -19.58 10.64
C GLN A 102 -11.04 -18.53 9.62
N PRO A 103 -9.72 -18.26 9.53
CA PRO A 103 -9.18 -17.42 8.48
C PRO A 103 -9.64 -17.86 7.09
N GLY A 104 -9.98 -16.89 6.23
CA GLY A 104 -10.46 -17.14 4.87
C GLY A 104 -11.95 -17.43 4.73
N GLU A 105 -12.70 -17.57 5.83
CA GLU A 105 -14.15 -17.69 5.81
C GLU A 105 -14.85 -16.33 5.67
N PRO A 106 -16.15 -16.30 5.29
CA PRO A 106 -16.92 -15.06 5.24
C PRO A 106 -16.82 -14.25 6.54
N GLY A 107 -16.54 -12.94 6.40
CA GLY A 107 -16.29 -12.04 7.53
C GLY A 107 -14.84 -12.05 8.07
N ARG A 108 -13.95 -12.85 7.47
CA ARG A 108 -12.52 -12.91 7.83
C ARG A 108 -11.62 -13.18 6.61
N LYS A 109 -11.98 -12.68 5.45
CA LYS A 109 -11.23 -12.91 4.21
C LYS A 109 -9.82 -12.30 4.21
N MET A 110 -9.62 -11.26 5.01
CA MET A 110 -8.30 -10.63 5.19
C MET A 110 -7.43 -11.35 6.23
N ALA A 111 -8.00 -12.22 7.06
CA ALA A 111 -7.28 -12.88 8.13
C ALA A 111 -6.12 -13.75 7.61
N GLY A 112 -4.94 -13.53 8.18
CA GLY A 112 -3.71 -14.25 7.82
C GLY A 112 -3.01 -13.74 6.56
N LYS A 113 -3.61 -12.85 5.77
CA LYS A 113 -2.91 -12.18 4.68
C LYS A 113 -1.85 -11.23 5.23
N LYS A 114 -0.75 -11.05 4.50
CA LYS A 114 0.26 -10.03 4.84
C LYS A 114 -0.16 -8.67 4.28
N ILE A 115 -0.07 -7.64 5.11
CA ILE A 115 -0.25 -6.24 4.67
C ILE A 115 1.03 -5.48 4.94
N ALA A 116 1.59 -4.88 3.90
CA ALA A 116 2.79 -4.07 3.95
C ALA A 116 2.53 -2.67 3.38
N TYR A 117 3.35 -1.71 3.75
CA TYR A 117 3.22 -0.33 3.30
C TYR A 117 4.52 0.16 2.69
N ALA A 118 4.40 0.85 1.56
CA ALA A 118 5.50 1.53 0.89
C ALA A 118 5.12 3.00 0.72
N VAL A 119 5.86 3.90 1.38
CA VAL A 119 5.50 5.31 1.44
C VAL A 119 6.63 6.22 0.98
N SER A 120 6.28 7.26 0.25
CA SER A 120 7.18 8.38 -0.01
C SER A 120 6.77 9.57 0.87
N ALA A 121 7.71 10.10 1.63
CA ALA A 121 7.54 11.27 2.49
C ALA A 121 8.26 12.47 1.87
N GLY A 122 7.60 13.60 1.76
CA GLY A 122 8.17 14.82 1.17
C GLY A 122 9.35 15.35 1.96
N ASP A 123 9.25 15.28 3.28
CA ASP A 123 10.22 15.83 4.22
C ASP A 123 11.37 14.85 4.51
N ALA A 124 12.44 15.37 5.13
CA ALA A 124 13.65 14.63 5.49
C ALA A 124 13.41 13.64 6.66
N GLU A 125 14.20 12.56 6.71
CA GLU A 125 14.06 11.50 7.70
C GLU A 125 14.18 12.02 9.15
N GLU A 126 15.12 12.91 9.41
CA GLU A 126 15.34 13.52 10.73
C GLU A 126 14.17 14.35 11.24
N HIS A 127 13.23 14.72 10.37
CA HIS A 127 12.01 15.42 10.77
C HIS A 127 10.93 14.44 11.29
N TYR A 128 11.01 13.14 10.93
CA TYR A 128 10.11 12.09 11.41
C TYR A 128 10.68 11.42 12.69
N ASP A 129 10.85 12.22 13.73
CA ASP A 129 11.34 11.84 15.04
C ASP A 129 10.53 12.57 16.14
N GLU A 130 10.54 12.05 17.37
CA GLU A 130 9.85 12.70 18.51
C GLU A 130 10.40 14.10 18.81
N ALA A 131 11.68 14.35 18.55
CA ALA A 131 12.33 15.65 18.71
C ALA A 131 12.26 16.51 17.43
N GLY A 132 11.85 15.94 16.30
CA GLY A 132 11.74 16.63 15.02
C GLY A 132 10.45 17.45 14.90
N PRO A 133 10.32 18.28 13.84
CA PRO A 133 9.14 19.12 13.64
C PRO A 133 7.84 18.34 13.44
N VAL A 134 7.91 17.10 12.98
CA VAL A 134 6.73 16.21 12.86
C VAL A 134 6.29 15.69 14.24
N GLY A 135 7.25 15.49 15.17
CA GLY A 135 6.98 14.98 16.52
C GLY A 135 6.63 13.48 16.60
N PHE A 136 6.66 12.78 15.46
CA PHE A 136 6.32 11.35 15.34
C PHE A 136 7.22 10.68 14.30
N GLY A 137 7.65 9.44 14.59
CA GLY A 137 8.31 8.60 13.60
C GLY A 137 7.34 8.06 12.55
N VAL A 138 7.84 7.60 11.41
CA VAL A 138 7.00 7.09 10.31
C VAL A 138 6.10 5.93 10.75
N ALA A 139 6.56 5.06 11.64
CA ALA A 139 5.75 3.97 12.18
C ALA A 139 4.53 4.49 12.99
N GLN A 140 4.69 5.60 13.71
CA GLN A 140 3.61 6.26 14.43
C GLN A 140 2.63 6.96 13.47
N VAL A 141 3.14 7.56 12.41
CA VAL A 141 2.33 8.12 11.31
C VAL A 141 1.47 7.02 10.65
N LEU A 142 2.01 5.82 10.51
CA LEU A 142 1.31 4.67 9.93
C LEU A 142 0.50 3.85 10.96
N ALA A 143 0.44 4.24 12.21
CA ALA A 143 -0.31 3.52 13.25
C ALA A 143 -1.79 3.26 12.93
N PRO A 144 -2.55 4.15 12.25
CA PRO A 144 -3.91 3.85 11.84
C PRO A 144 -4.01 2.65 10.88
N PHE A 145 -3.05 2.48 9.99
CA PHE A 145 -2.99 1.36 9.05
C PHE A 145 -2.61 0.05 9.75
N HIS A 146 -1.70 0.12 10.73
CA HIS A 146 -1.40 -1.02 11.59
C HIS A 146 -2.64 -1.44 12.39
N ALA A 147 -3.39 -0.49 12.94
CA ALA A 147 -4.64 -0.77 13.63
C ALA A 147 -5.68 -1.44 12.71
N THR A 148 -5.80 -0.98 11.45
CA THR A 148 -6.67 -1.60 10.44
C THR A 148 -6.25 -3.04 10.16
N ALA A 149 -4.97 -3.30 9.93
CA ALA A 149 -4.47 -4.66 9.71
C ALA A 149 -4.78 -5.59 10.89
N ASN A 150 -4.57 -5.13 12.12
CA ASN A 150 -4.92 -5.87 13.33
C ASN A 150 -6.43 -6.15 13.44
N TYR A 151 -7.26 -5.16 13.11
CA TYR A 151 -8.72 -5.32 13.13
C TYR A 151 -9.21 -6.35 12.11
N LEU A 152 -8.52 -6.45 10.97
CA LEU A 152 -8.78 -7.42 9.90
C LEU A 152 -8.18 -8.80 10.18
N ASP A 153 -7.52 -9.01 11.33
CA ASP A 153 -6.74 -10.21 11.65
C ASP A 153 -5.63 -10.52 10.61
N ALA A 154 -5.17 -9.50 9.90
CA ALA A 154 -4.06 -9.60 8.95
C ALA A 154 -2.71 -9.45 9.66
N THR A 155 -1.65 -9.95 9.04
CA THR A 155 -0.28 -9.78 9.52
C THR A 155 0.28 -8.46 8.98
N TYR A 156 0.48 -7.48 9.85
CA TYR A 156 1.17 -6.24 9.49
C TYR A 156 2.67 -6.47 9.36
N VAL A 157 3.29 -5.97 8.29
CA VAL A 157 4.74 -5.98 8.12
C VAL A 157 5.33 -4.73 8.77
N ASP A 158 6.05 -4.90 9.89
CA ASP A 158 6.48 -3.81 10.78
C ASP A 158 7.49 -2.82 10.18
N ALA A 159 8.19 -3.20 9.12
CA ALA A 159 9.18 -2.34 8.47
C ALA A 159 8.64 -1.83 7.13
N PRO A 160 7.94 -0.68 7.09
CA PRO A 160 7.46 -0.12 5.85
C PRO A 160 8.66 0.31 4.97
N TRP A 161 8.56 0.10 3.66
CA TRP A 161 9.49 0.74 2.74
C TRP A 161 9.23 2.24 2.76
N THR A 162 10.25 3.04 3.07
CA THR A 162 10.10 4.49 3.14
C THR A 162 11.19 5.19 2.34
N LEU A 163 10.79 6.11 1.46
CA LEU A 163 11.69 7.12 0.88
C LEU A 163 11.34 8.47 1.50
N PHE A 164 12.29 9.02 2.25
CA PHE A 164 12.22 10.39 2.76
C PHE A 164 12.80 11.39 1.76
N GLY A 165 12.46 12.66 1.91
CA GLY A 165 12.94 13.73 1.04
C GLY A 165 12.42 13.63 -0.39
N ALA A 166 11.22 13.09 -0.60
CA ALA A 166 10.65 12.90 -1.94
C ALA A 166 10.43 14.22 -2.71
N GLU A 167 10.36 15.35 -2.00
CA GLU A 167 10.32 16.71 -2.57
C GLU A 167 11.71 17.34 -2.74
N ALA A 168 12.77 16.69 -2.24
CA ALA A 168 14.13 17.16 -2.42
C ALA A 168 14.60 16.92 -3.86
N ASP A 169 15.74 17.54 -4.21
CA ASP A 169 16.36 17.40 -5.53
C ASP A 169 17.15 16.08 -5.62
N LEU A 170 16.43 14.95 -5.52
CA LEU A 170 17.00 13.62 -5.71
C LEU A 170 17.33 13.41 -7.18
N SER A 171 18.54 12.93 -7.46
CA SER A 171 18.95 12.58 -8.81
C SER A 171 18.18 11.37 -9.35
N ASP A 172 18.13 11.23 -10.65
CA ASP A 172 17.49 10.07 -11.27
C ASP A 172 18.19 8.77 -10.90
N GLU A 173 19.51 8.78 -10.71
CA GLU A 173 20.27 7.60 -10.28
C GLU A 173 19.93 7.18 -8.84
N GLU A 174 19.71 8.13 -7.92
CA GLU A 174 19.27 7.83 -6.54
C GLU A 174 17.87 7.23 -6.54
N LEU A 175 16.97 7.80 -7.33
CA LEU A 175 15.61 7.29 -7.46
C LEU A 175 15.56 5.91 -8.12
N ASP A 176 16.41 5.64 -9.11
CA ASP A 176 16.48 4.32 -9.75
C ASP A 176 17.02 3.27 -8.79
N ARG A 177 18.10 3.55 -8.06
CA ARG A 177 18.60 2.64 -7.00
C ARG A 177 17.57 2.36 -5.91
N ASN A 178 16.83 3.39 -5.50
CA ASN A 178 15.76 3.22 -4.52
C ASN A 178 14.62 2.34 -5.06
N ALA A 179 14.26 2.51 -6.32
CA ALA A 179 13.23 1.70 -6.96
C ALA A 179 13.64 0.23 -7.12
N GLU A 180 14.90 -0.04 -7.46
CA GLU A 180 15.46 -1.39 -7.50
C GLU A 180 15.40 -2.06 -6.12
N GLY A 181 15.87 -1.37 -5.06
CA GLY A 181 15.77 -1.87 -3.69
C GLY A 181 14.33 -2.09 -3.24
N TYR A 182 13.40 -1.22 -3.66
CA TYR A 182 11.98 -1.41 -3.40
C TYR A 182 11.42 -2.69 -4.04
N ALA A 183 11.76 -2.94 -5.29
CA ALA A 183 11.33 -4.17 -5.96
C ALA A 183 11.90 -5.42 -5.28
N GLU A 184 13.18 -5.40 -4.88
CA GLU A 184 13.79 -6.48 -4.10
C GLU A 184 13.06 -6.72 -2.77
N TRP A 185 12.70 -5.64 -2.06
CA TRP A 185 11.94 -5.74 -0.81
C TRP A 185 10.55 -6.36 -1.05
N VAL A 186 9.80 -5.94 -2.08
CA VAL A 186 8.50 -6.53 -2.43
C VAL A 186 8.63 -8.01 -2.77
N LEU A 187 9.68 -8.41 -3.51
CA LEU A 187 9.94 -9.80 -3.87
C LEU A 187 10.31 -10.67 -2.65
N SER A 188 10.78 -10.06 -1.56
CA SER A 188 11.15 -10.77 -0.32
C SER A 188 9.97 -11.04 0.62
N LEU A 189 8.82 -10.40 0.41
CA LEU A 189 7.62 -10.55 1.24
C LEU A 189 6.96 -11.92 1.03
#